data_4d3abb09b1fc00d4ae3b7170eac1f9ec
#
_entry.id   4d3abb09b1fc00d4ae3b7170eac1f9ec
#
_cell.length_a   1.000
_cell.length_b   1.000
_cell.length_c   1.000
_cell.angle_alpha   90.00
_cell.angle_beta   90.00
_cell.angle_gamma   90.00
#
_symmetry.space_group_name_H-M   'P 1'
#
loop_
_entity.id
_entity.type
_entity.pdbx_description
1 polymer ?
#
loop_
_entity_poly.entity_id
_entity_poly.type
_entity_poly.pdbx_seq_one_letter_code
_entity_poly.pdbx_strand_id
1 'polypeptide(L)'
;FEDFINDPISNKLNTSSGKIEIVSKVIKSFKLKDCKKHPFWFEPYEWIGNKKRFNLHLISNQPEFKLHGQLDNAFLSKLNKIKNREPLIINPIDAKKRKLKNNDLVEVYNQRGRMLAGIRISNKVMEGVVVVSTGSWFSPYKKEKIEAHGNPNVLTGDIPTSSFSQAPTSNTTLVDVKKISEDYKNLKTLIYDFSHLELN
;
A
#
# COMPACT_ATOMS: atom_id res chain seq x y z
N PHE A 1 -6.97 19.73 -28.63
CA PHE A 1 -5.99 18.68 -28.99
C PHE A 1 -6.28 18.13 -30.40
N GLU A 2 -7.56 18.01 -30.78
CA GLU A 2 -7.98 17.58 -32.11
C GLU A 2 -7.44 18.50 -33.21
N ASP A 3 -7.48 19.81 -33.01
CA ASP A 3 -6.93 20.79 -33.96
C ASP A 3 -5.43 20.57 -34.19
N PHE A 4 -4.68 20.25 -33.13
CA PHE A 4 -3.26 19.88 -33.23
C PHE A 4 -3.05 18.58 -34.02
N ILE A 5 -3.92 17.58 -33.87
CA ILE A 5 -3.83 16.33 -34.65
C ILE A 5 -4.06 16.59 -36.13
N ASN A 6 -5.04 17.42 -36.44
CA ASN A 6 -5.43 17.72 -37.81
C ASN A 6 -4.43 18.65 -38.54
N ASP A 7 -3.90 19.67 -37.86
CA ASP A 7 -2.89 20.58 -38.37
C ASP A 7 -1.94 21.01 -37.24
N PRO A 8 -0.87 20.28 -36.99
CA PRO A 8 0.08 20.56 -35.92
C PRO A 8 1.00 21.78 -36.19
N ILE A 9 0.97 22.31 -37.39
CA ILE A 9 1.78 23.48 -37.75
C ILE A 9 1.05 24.75 -37.33
N SER A 10 -0.24 24.85 -37.66
CA SER A 10 -1.07 26.03 -37.33
C SER A 10 -1.58 25.99 -35.88
N ASN A 11 -1.86 24.81 -35.35
CA ASN A 11 -2.43 24.60 -34.01
C ASN A 11 -1.40 23.96 -33.04
N LYS A 12 -0.37 24.69 -32.72
CA LYS A 12 0.71 24.24 -31.83
C LYS A 12 0.21 23.99 -30.43
N LEU A 13 0.77 22.97 -29.75
CA LEU A 13 0.54 22.72 -28.33
C LEU A 13 1.22 23.82 -27.48
N ASN A 14 0.68 24.02 -26.27
CA ASN A 14 1.27 24.94 -25.29
C ASN A 14 2.48 24.27 -24.58
N THR A 15 3.49 23.92 -25.35
CA THR A 15 4.77 23.35 -24.93
C THR A 15 5.91 24.18 -25.49
N SER A 16 7.12 24.05 -24.98
CA SER A 16 8.27 24.85 -25.45
C SER A 16 8.60 24.60 -26.93
N SER A 17 8.29 23.41 -27.43
CA SER A 17 8.49 23.02 -28.84
C SER A 17 7.25 23.22 -29.72
N GLY A 18 6.08 23.50 -29.13
CA GLY A 18 4.80 23.50 -29.81
C GLY A 18 4.32 22.09 -30.18
N LYS A 19 5.01 21.05 -29.74
CA LYS A 19 4.76 19.61 -30.04
C LYS A 19 4.62 18.80 -28.75
N ILE A 20 4.28 17.52 -28.88
CA ILE A 20 4.34 16.56 -27.78
C ILE A 20 5.81 16.41 -27.35
N GLU A 21 6.10 16.65 -26.08
CA GLU A 21 7.44 16.56 -25.51
C GLU A 21 7.58 15.30 -24.66
N ILE A 22 8.27 14.29 -25.17
CA ILE A 22 8.63 13.06 -24.45
C ILE A 22 9.86 13.27 -23.56
N VAL A 23 10.72 14.21 -23.98
CA VAL A 23 11.97 14.56 -23.30
C VAL A 23 11.86 15.93 -22.67
N SER A 24 12.00 16.02 -21.35
CA SER A 24 12.08 17.30 -20.63
C SER A 24 13.50 17.88 -20.69
N LYS A 25 13.66 19.04 -21.33
CA LYS A 25 14.93 19.79 -21.32
C LYS A 25 15.26 20.32 -19.92
N VAL A 26 14.24 20.70 -19.13
CA VAL A 26 14.40 21.17 -17.75
C VAL A 26 14.96 20.06 -16.86
N ILE A 27 14.32 18.86 -16.85
CA ILE A 27 14.82 17.72 -16.06
C ILE A 27 16.24 17.34 -16.53
N LYS A 28 16.52 17.39 -17.82
CA LYS A 28 17.87 17.12 -18.36
C LYS A 28 18.93 18.05 -17.74
N SER A 29 18.59 19.32 -17.50
CA SER A 29 19.54 20.31 -16.96
C SER A 29 19.96 20.01 -15.51
N PHE A 30 19.14 19.32 -14.73
CA PHE A 30 19.46 18.94 -13.35
C PHE A 30 20.51 17.82 -13.24
N LYS A 31 20.79 17.09 -14.30
CA LYS A 31 21.81 16.02 -14.38
C LYS A 31 21.66 14.94 -13.30
N LEU A 32 20.43 14.68 -12.84
CA LEU A 32 20.16 13.68 -11.82
C LEU A 32 20.32 12.25 -12.37
N LYS A 33 20.94 11.36 -11.58
CA LYS A 33 21.16 9.96 -11.99
C LYS A 33 19.88 9.13 -11.90
N ASP A 34 19.07 9.40 -10.90
CA ASP A 34 17.84 8.69 -10.54
C ASP A 34 16.56 9.35 -11.06
N CYS A 35 16.69 10.40 -11.88
CA CYS A 35 15.58 11.05 -12.58
C CYS A 35 15.98 11.35 -14.03
N LYS A 36 15.54 10.50 -14.94
CA LYS A 36 15.86 10.65 -16.38
C LYS A 36 15.00 11.73 -17.02
N LYS A 37 15.48 12.31 -18.12
CA LYS A 37 14.77 13.34 -18.91
C LYS A 37 13.51 12.85 -19.64
N HIS A 38 13.26 11.55 -19.64
CA HIS A 38 12.14 10.84 -20.28
C HIS A 38 11.65 9.72 -19.37
N PRO A 39 10.44 9.17 -19.59
CA PRO A 39 9.98 7.99 -18.88
C PRO A 39 11.02 6.87 -18.96
N PHE A 40 11.41 6.35 -17.81
CA PHE A 40 12.45 5.34 -17.69
C PHE A 40 12.11 4.40 -16.55
N TRP A 41 12.26 3.10 -16.75
CA TRP A 41 12.09 2.11 -15.70
C TRP A 41 13.39 2.01 -14.89
N PHE A 42 13.27 2.19 -13.59
CA PHE A 42 14.31 1.84 -12.62
C PHE A 42 13.87 0.62 -11.85
N GLU A 43 14.78 -0.31 -11.62
CA GLU A 43 14.49 -1.45 -10.76
C GLU A 43 14.08 -0.99 -9.37
N PRO A 44 12.88 -1.38 -8.86
CA PRO A 44 12.46 -1.01 -7.53
C PRO A 44 13.37 -1.59 -6.47
N TYR A 45 13.52 -0.89 -5.34
CA TYR A 45 14.35 -1.33 -4.23
C TYR A 45 13.91 -2.70 -3.68
N GLU A 46 12.59 -2.92 -3.61
CA GLU A 46 11.98 -4.21 -3.26
C GLU A 46 10.89 -4.54 -4.29
N TRP A 47 10.93 -5.73 -4.86
CA TRP A 47 9.88 -6.24 -5.75
C TRP A 47 10.02 -7.75 -5.96
N ILE A 48 8.98 -8.39 -6.49
CA ILE A 48 8.92 -9.86 -6.65
C ILE A 48 10.09 -10.39 -7.51
N GLY A 49 10.53 -9.65 -8.52
CA GLY A 49 11.63 -10.06 -9.42
C GLY A 49 13.00 -10.08 -8.73
N ASN A 50 13.17 -9.41 -7.60
CA ASN A 50 14.41 -9.37 -6.82
C ASN A 50 14.16 -9.76 -5.35
N LYS A 51 13.33 -10.78 -5.11
CA LYS A 51 13.02 -11.27 -3.78
C LYS A 51 14.17 -12.10 -3.22
N LYS A 52 14.60 -11.82 -1.99
CA LYS A 52 15.63 -12.58 -1.27
C LYS A 52 15.08 -13.28 -0.03
N ARG A 53 14.31 -12.58 0.78
CA ARG A 53 13.86 -13.02 2.11
C ARG A 53 12.34 -13.09 2.22
N PHE A 54 11.63 -12.14 1.64
CA PHE A 54 10.18 -12.02 1.71
C PHE A 54 9.57 -12.32 0.34
N ASN A 55 8.43 -13.01 0.32
CA ASN A 55 7.93 -13.66 -0.90
C ASN A 55 6.62 -13.07 -1.43
N LEU A 56 6.05 -12.08 -0.73
CA LEU A 56 4.81 -11.44 -1.13
C LEU A 56 5.04 -9.94 -1.34
N HIS A 57 4.53 -9.42 -2.44
CA HIS A 57 4.52 -7.99 -2.73
C HIS A 57 3.32 -7.35 -2.06
N LEU A 58 3.54 -6.39 -1.17
CA LEU A 58 2.50 -5.63 -0.52
C LEU A 58 2.06 -4.44 -1.38
N ILE A 59 0.79 -4.38 -1.70
CA ILE A 59 0.13 -3.20 -2.26
C ILE A 59 -0.73 -2.56 -1.17
N SER A 60 -0.54 -1.27 -0.98
CA SER A 60 -1.31 -0.46 -0.04
C SER A 60 -2.21 0.49 -0.83
N ASN A 61 -3.43 0.04 -1.12
CA ASN A 61 -4.40 0.77 -1.93
C ASN A 61 -5.25 1.74 -1.09
N GLN A 62 -5.98 2.61 -1.76
CA GLN A 62 -7.01 3.43 -1.12
C GLN A 62 -8.15 2.54 -0.62
N PRO A 63 -8.67 2.79 0.60
CA PRO A 63 -9.78 2.01 1.16
C PRO A 63 -11.11 2.34 0.49
N GLU A 64 -12.00 1.34 0.45
CA GLU A 64 -13.35 1.49 -0.13
C GLU A 64 -14.32 2.20 0.82
N PHE A 65 -14.21 1.97 2.14
CA PHE A 65 -15.21 2.37 3.13
C PHE A 65 -14.75 3.50 4.05
N LYS A 66 -13.65 4.17 3.71
CA LYS A 66 -13.09 5.31 4.46
C LYS A 66 -12.23 6.17 3.55
N LEU A 67 -11.95 7.40 3.97
CA LEU A 67 -11.05 8.31 3.24
C LEU A 67 -9.74 8.44 4.02
N HIS A 68 -8.69 7.76 3.54
CA HIS A 68 -7.43 7.65 4.29
C HIS A 68 -7.69 7.19 5.74
N GLY A 69 -7.24 7.93 6.75
CA GLY A 69 -7.53 7.69 8.16
C GLY A 69 -8.86 8.26 8.65
N GLN A 70 -9.57 9.03 7.82
CA GLN A 70 -10.89 9.54 8.17
C GLN A 70 -11.93 8.40 8.08
N LEU A 71 -12.87 8.41 9.01
CA LEU A 71 -13.92 7.39 9.10
C LEU A 71 -13.42 5.97 9.38
N ASP A 72 -12.19 5.77 9.83
CA ASP A 72 -11.68 4.44 10.17
C ASP A 72 -12.51 3.75 11.27
N ASN A 73 -13.12 4.55 12.17
CA ASN A 73 -14.01 4.08 13.22
C ASN A 73 -15.51 4.18 12.86
N ALA A 74 -15.86 4.57 11.61
CA ALA A 74 -17.25 4.63 11.16
C ALA A 74 -17.86 3.23 10.94
N PHE A 75 -19.17 3.16 10.92
CA PHE A 75 -19.93 1.92 10.83
C PHE A 75 -19.51 1.04 9.63
N LEU A 76 -19.47 1.60 8.41
CA LEU A 76 -19.09 0.85 7.22
C LEU A 76 -17.64 0.36 7.27
N SER A 77 -16.72 1.17 7.77
CA SER A 77 -15.34 0.75 7.97
C SER A 77 -15.23 -0.41 8.96
N LYS A 78 -15.97 -0.35 10.08
CA LYS A 78 -16.03 -1.44 11.08
C LYS A 78 -16.58 -2.73 10.50
N LEU A 79 -17.64 -2.67 9.68
CA LEU A 79 -18.21 -3.84 9.01
C LEU A 79 -17.21 -4.53 8.06
N ASN A 80 -16.33 -3.77 7.41
CA ASN A 80 -15.33 -4.33 6.53
C ASN A 80 -14.19 -5.03 7.27
N LYS A 81 -13.93 -4.66 8.53
CA LYS A 81 -12.82 -5.22 9.34
C LYS A 81 -13.07 -6.68 9.70
N ILE A 82 -11.99 -7.43 9.83
CA ILE A 82 -12.00 -8.82 10.29
C ILE A 82 -11.45 -8.87 11.72
N LYS A 83 -12.30 -9.23 12.67
CA LYS A 83 -11.95 -9.23 14.10
C LYS A 83 -11.30 -7.90 14.51
N ASN A 84 -11.90 -6.80 14.07
CA ASN A 84 -11.47 -5.42 14.31
C ASN A 84 -10.12 -5.01 13.68
N ARG A 85 -9.65 -5.73 12.68
CA ARG A 85 -8.39 -5.44 11.96
C ARG A 85 -8.64 -5.24 10.48
N GLU A 86 -7.78 -4.50 9.83
CA GLU A 86 -7.85 -4.30 8.38
C GLU A 86 -7.74 -5.64 7.66
N PRO A 87 -8.53 -5.88 6.61
CA PRO A 87 -8.39 -7.07 5.79
C PRO A 87 -7.06 -7.09 5.04
N LEU A 88 -6.40 -8.24 5.04
CA LEU A 88 -5.36 -8.58 4.10
C LEU A 88 -5.95 -9.49 3.03
N ILE A 89 -5.99 -8.99 1.80
CA ILE A 89 -6.47 -9.76 0.64
C ILE A 89 -5.29 -10.55 0.08
N ILE A 90 -5.49 -11.87 -0.09
CA ILE A 90 -4.45 -12.80 -0.53
C ILE A 90 -5.00 -13.78 -1.57
N ASN A 91 -4.15 -14.15 -2.54
CA ASN A 91 -4.51 -15.16 -3.54
C ASN A 91 -4.74 -16.53 -2.89
N PRO A 92 -5.71 -17.35 -3.37
CA PRO A 92 -5.97 -18.68 -2.84
C PRO A 92 -4.76 -19.63 -2.83
N ILE A 93 -3.89 -19.52 -3.83
CA ILE A 93 -2.67 -20.34 -3.92
C ILE A 93 -1.71 -19.98 -2.78
N ASP A 94 -1.49 -18.69 -2.55
CA ASP A 94 -0.62 -18.20 -1.47
C ASP A 94 -1.18 -18.49 -0.09
N ALA A 95 -2.50 -18.39 0.08
CA ALA A 95 -3.20 -18.74 1.30
C ALA A 95 -3.05 -20.24 1.59
N LYS A 96 -3.23 -21.13 0.59
CA LYS A 96 -3.06 -22.56 0.72
C LYS A 96 -1.63 -22.95 1.12
N LYS A 97 -0.61 -22.35 0.47
CA LYS A 97 0.81 -22.56 0.82
C LYS A 97 1.11 -22.25 2.29
N ARG A 98 0.38 -21.29 2.87
CA ARG A 98 0.54 -20.83 4.27
C ARG A 98 -0.50 -21.44 5.24
N LYS A 99 -1.35 -22.36 4.77
CA LYS A 99 -2.43 -22.99 5.53
C LYS A 99 -3.39 -21.97 6.17
N LEU A 100 -3.68 -20.87 5.46
CA LEU A 100 -4.56 -19.78 5.88
C LEU A 100 -5.99 -20.01 5.38
N LYS A 101 -6.96 -19.57 6.18
CA LYS A 101 -8.40 -19.59 5.86
C LYS A 101 -8.98 -18.17 5.97
N ASN A 102 -10.13 -17.94 5.34
CA ASN A 102 -10.87 -16.69 5.53
C ASN A 102 -11.12 -16.44 7.01
N ASN A 103 -11.01 -15.18 7.42
CA ASN A 103 -11.16 -14.72 8.81
C ASN A 103 -10.08 -15.21 9.80
N ASP A 104 -9.02 -15.87 9.33
CA ASP A 104 -7.83 -16.07 10.16
C ASP A 104 -7.20 -14.72 10.52
N LEU A 105 -6.70 -14.60 11.74
CA LEU A 105 -5.77 -13.53 12.09
C LEU A 105 -4.36 -13.94 11.75
N VAL A 106 -3.62 -13.00 11.17
CA VAL A 106 -2.24 -13.20 10.73
C VAL A 106 -1.34 -12.07 11.20
N GLU A 107 -0.06 -12.39 11.28
CA GLU A 107 1.02 -11.44 11.36
C GLU A 107 1.59 -11.23 9.97
N VAL A 108 1.62 -9.98 9.52
CA VAL A 108 2.30 -9.51 8.32
C VAL A 108 3.59 -8.83 8.75
N TYR A 109 4.71 -9.19 8.16
CA TYR A 109 6.00 -8.73 8.66
C TYR A 109 7.07 -8.62 7.58
N ASN A 110 8.04 -7.77 7.86
CA ASN A 110 9.32 -7.66 7.15
C ASN A 110 10.43 -7.18 8.10
N GLN A 111 11.56 -6.69 7.55
CA GLN A 111 12.67 -6.17 8.36
C GLN A 111 12.35 -4.86 9.09
N ARG A 112 11.32 -4.11 8.65
CA ARG A 112 10.96 -2.80 9.21
C ARG A 112 9.97 -2.91 10.36
N GLY A 113 9.03 -3.84 10.26
CA GLY A 113 7.99 -3.94 11.26
C GLY A 113 7.11 -5.17 11.14
N ARG A 114 6.09 -5.18 11.99
CA ARG A 114 5.11 -6.27 12.11
C ARG A 114 3.73 -5.67 12.36
N MET A 115 2.71 -6.19 11.70
CA MET A 115 1.32 -5.81 11.96
C MET A 115 0.39 -7.02 11.98
N LEU A 116 -0.75 -6.88 12.63
CA LEU A 116 -1.85 -7.85 12.59
C LEU A 116 -2.86 -7.47 11.51
N ALA A 117 -3.38 -8.47 10.81
CA ALA A 117 -4.43 -8.30 9.80
C ALA A 117 -5.39 -9.49 9.81
N GLY A 118 -6.57 -9.33 9.24
CA GLY A 118 -7.52 -10.42 9.01
C GLY A 118 -7.47 -10.93 7.57
N ILE A 119 -7.47 -12.24 7.37
CA ILE A 119 -7.39 -12.85 6.02
C ILE A 119 -8.70 -12.76 5.26
N ARG A 120 -8.62 -12.24 4.03
CA ARG A 120 -9.67 -12.33 3.00
C ARG A 120 -9.07 -12.96 1.75
N ILE A 121 -9.49 -14.19 1.42
CA ILE A 121 -8.99 -14.91 0.25
C ILE A 121 -9.77 -14.46 -0.99
N SER A 122 -9.07 -14.10 -2.08
CA SER A 122 -9.70 -13.61 -3.30
C SER A 122 -8.85 -13.88 -4.54
N ASN A 123 -9.50 -14.33 -5.62
CA ASN A 123 -8.88 -14.45 -6.95
C ASN A 123 -8.64 -13.10 -7.65
N LYS A 124 -9.11 -11.98 -7.07
CA LYS A 124 -8.89 -10.63 -7.61
C LYS A 124 -7.44 -10.14 -7.40
N VAL A 125 -6.64 -10.89 -6.64
CA VAL A 125 -5.23 -10.58 -6.36
C VAL A 125 -4.36 -11.65 -6.99
N MET A 126 -3.28 -11.24 -7.66
CA MET A 126 -2.32 -12.15 -8.30
C MET A 126 -1.58 -13.00 -7.26
N GLU A 127 -1.12 -14.18 -7.68
CA GLU A 127 -0.18 -14.97 -6.86
C GLU A 127 1.10 -14.15 -6.58
N GLY A 128 1.59 -14.24 -5.36
CA GLY A 128 2.74 -13.47 -4.89
C GLY A 128 2.44 -12.02 -4.48
N VAL A 129 1.16 -11.60 -4.51
CA VAL A 129 0.74 -10.25 -4.12
C VAL A 129 -0.26 -10.31 -2.98
N VAL A 130 -0.14 -9.39 -2.04
CA VAL A 130 -1.12 -9.14 -0.98
C VAL A 130 -1.52 -7.68 -0.95
N VAL A 131 -2.76 -7.40 -0.58
CA VAL A 131 -3.30 -6.04 -0.53
C VAL A 131 -3.81 -5.75 0.87
N VAL A 132 -3.37 -4.63 1.45
CA VAL A 132 -3.90 -4.07 2.69
C VAL A 132 -4.13 -2.59 2.48
N SER A 133 -5.36 -2.13 2.66
CA SER A 133 -5.71 -0.72 2.46
C SER A 133 -5.02 0.20 3.47
N THR A 134 -4.70 1.41 3.01
CA THR A 134 -4.17 2.48 3.87
C THR A 134 -5.22 2.99 4.86
N GLY A 135 -4.79 3.84 5.79
CA GLY A 135 -5.69 4.65 6.62
C GLY A 135 -6.17 3.99 7.90
N SER A 136 -5.73 2.79 8.24
CA SER A 136 -5.95 2.24 9.58
C SER A 136 -5.23 3.06 10.63
N TRP A 137 -5.91 3.39 11.73
CA TRP A 137 -5.30 4.12 12.83
C TRP A 137 -4.19 3.31 13.49
N PHE A 138 -3.10 3.99 13.83
CA PHE A 138 -1.92 3.35 14.39
C PHE A 138 -2.15 2.88 15.82
N SER A 139 -2.08 1.57 16.05
CA SER A 139 -2.32 0.90 17.34
C SER A 139 -1.11 0.05 17.77
N PRO A 140 -0.01 0.68 18.18
CA PRO A 140 1.21 -0.05 18.53
C PRO A 140 1.16 -0.70 19.91
N TYR A 141 1.62 -1.93 20.00
CA TYR A 141 1.98 -2.61 21.22
C TYR A 141 3.48 -2.64 21.36
N LYS A 142 4.02 -1.78 22.25
CA LYS A 142 5.47 -1.56 22.39
C LYS A 142 6.21 -2.80 22.89
N LYS A 143 5.63 -3.55 23.86
CA LYS A 143 6.21 -4.76 24.44
C LYS A 143 6.34 -5.86 23.38
N GLU A 144 5.29 -6.11 22.62
CA GLU A 144 5.21 -7.12 21.58
C GLU A 144 5.87 -6.68 20.27
N LYS A 145 6.19 -5.39 20.12
CA LYS A 145 6.74 -4.75 18.91
C LYS A 145 5.90 -5.05 17.68
N ILE A 146 4.57 -4.91 17.80
CA ILE A 146 3.61 -5.20 16.74
C ILE A 146 2.54 -4.10 16.69
N GLU A 147 2.09 -3.80 15.49
CA GLU A 147 0.94 -2.94 15.23
C GLU A 147 -0.32 -3.83 15.16
N ALA A 148 -1.37 -3.51 15.91
CA ALA A 148 -2.50 -4.42 16.11
C ALA A 148 -3.74 -4.13 15.26
N HIS A 149 -3.81 -3.03 14.52
CA HIS A 149 -5.02 -2.61 13.80
C HIS A 149 -4.96 -2.88 12.29
N GLY A 150 -3.77 -3.12 11.74
CA GLY A 150 -3.55 -3.38 10.32
C GLY A 150 -3.07 -2.14 9.55
N ASN A 151 -2.24 -1.31 10.18
CA ASN A 151 -1.65 -0.15 9.53
C ASN A 151 -0.41 -0.54 8.72
N PRO A 152 -0.46 -0.53 7.38
CA PRO A 152 0.65 -0.99 6.53
C PRO A 152 1.88 -0.08 6.58
N ASN A 153 1.78 1.14 7.12
CA ASN A 153 2.91 2.07 7.18
C ASN A 153 4.07 1.55 8.04
N VAL A 154 3.82 0.60 8.95
CA VAL A 154 4.90 -0.04 9.71
C VAL A 154 5.76 -0.98 8.88
N LEU A 155 5.32 -1.33 7.67
CA LEU A 155 5.99 -2.25 6.75
C LEU A 155 6.62 -1.53 5.56
N THR A 156 6.14 -0.34 5.19
CA THR A 156 6.63 0.43 4.05
C THR A 156 7.94 1.13 4.36
N GLY A 157 8.79 1.32 3.34
CA GLY A 157 10.03 2.09 3.47
C GLY A 157 9.79 3.58 3.22
N ASP A 158 10.53 4.41 3.92
CA ASP A 158 10.61 5.85 3.65
C ASP A 158 11.67 6.09 2.57
N ILE A 159 11.31 5.73 1.34
CA ILE A 159 12.18 5.80 0.17
C ILE A 159 11.51 6.71 -0.87
N PRO A 160 12.14 7.82 -1.26
CA PRO A 160 11.60 8.69 -2.30
C PRO A 160 11.70 8.04 -3.69
N THR A 161 10.83 8.45 -4.61
CA THR A 161 10.86 7.98 -6.00
C THR A 161 12.10 8.47 -6.75
N SER A 162 12.63 9.62 -6.39
CA SER A 162 13.89 10.16 -6.91
C SER A 162 14.39 11.33 -6.07
N SER A 163 15.61 11.76 -6.30
CA SER A 163 16.16 13.00 -5.72
C SER A 163 15.36 14.24 -6.12
N PHE A 164 14.66 14.19 -7.24
CA PHE A 164 13.82 15.29 -7.72
C PHE A 164 12.42 15.28 -7.10
N SER A 165 11.82 14.08 -6.97
CA SER A 165 10.49 13.91 -6.39
C SER A 165 10.59 13.13 -5.08
N GLN A 166 10.16 13.73 -3.98
CA GLN A 166 10.16 13.11 -2.65
C GLN A 166 8.91 12.24 -2.38
N ALA A 167 8.12 11.93 -3.43
CA ALA A 167 6.97 11.05 -3.27
C ALA A 167 7.41 9.64 -2.81
N PRO A 168 6.75 9.04 -1.81
CA PRO A 168 7.15 7.73 -1.27
C PRO A 168 6.86 6.59 -2.24
N THR A 169 7.73 5.57 -2.24
CA THR A 169 7.58 4.32 -3.01
C THR A 169 6.89 3.23 -2.20
N SER A 170 5.80 3.56 -1.49
CA SER A 170 5.12 2.66 -0.54
C SER A 170 4.68 1.32 -1.13
N ASN A 171 4.37 1.28 -2.43
CA ASN A 171 3.96 0.06 -3.14
C ASN A 171 5.14 -0.78 -3.67
N THR A 172 6.38 -0.49 -3.28
CA THR A 172 7.56 -1.31 -3.55
C THR A 172 8.04 -1.98 -2.26
N THR A 173 7.17 -2.76 -1.64
CA THR A 173 7.40 -3.36 -0.31
C THR A 173 7.21 -4.87 -0.40
N LEU A 174 8.19 -5.62 0.10
CA LEU A 174 8.08 -7.07 0.27
C LEU A 174 7.78 -7.43 1.72
N VAL A 175 6.90 -8.40 1.89
CA VAL A 175 6.45 -8.92 3.19
C VAL A 175 6.35 -10.45 3.16
N ASP A 176 6.18 -11.05 4.33
CA ASP A 176 5.63 -12.39 4.45
C ASP A 176 4.49 -12.42 5.47
N VAL A 177 3.71 -13.50 5.45
CA VAL A 177 2.49 -13.66 6.23
C VAL A 177 2.53 -15.01 6.93
N LYS A 178 2.26 -15.02 8.23
CA LYS A 178 2.13 -16.24 9.03
C LYS A 178 0.92 -16.18 9.96
N LYS A 179 0.44 -17.32 10.42
CA LYS A 179 -0.59 -17.35 11.46
C LYS A 179 -0.11 -16.62 12.71
N ILE A 180 -1.03 -15.93 13.36
CA ILE A 180 -0.78 -15.26 14.62
C ILE A 180 -0.43 -16.29 15.71
N SER A 181 0.51 -15.93 16.61
CA SER A 181 0.74 -16.73 17.82
C SER A 181 -0.39 -16.51 18.83
N GLU A 182 -0.54 -17.45 19.77
CA GLU A 182 -1.56 -17.35 20.84
C GLU A 182 -1.41 -16.06 21.65
N ASP A 183 -0.17 -15.61 21.89
CA ASP A 183 0.15 -14.40 22.68
C ASP A 183 -0.48 -13.12 22.12
N TYR A 184 -0.77 -13.07 20.82
CA TYR A 184 -1.31 -11.87 20.17
C TYR A 184 -2.83 -11.93 19.93
N LYS A 185 -3.50 -13.06 20.20
CA LYS A 185 -4.94 -13.19 19.95
C LYS A 185 -5.78 -12.21 20.74
N ASN A 186 -5.35 -11.85 21.93
CA ASN A 186 -6.06 -10.99 22.88
C ASN A 186 -5.67 -9.51 22.77
N LEU A 187 -4.77 -9.13 21.87
CA LEU A 187 -4.43 -7.71 21.68
C LEU A 187 -5.66 -6.95 21.15
N LYS A 188 -6.05 -5.93 21.89
CA LYS A 188 -7.15 -5.04 21.49
C LYS A 188 -6.71 -4.11 20.37
N THR A 189 -7.65 -3.58 19.62
CA THR A 189 -7.41 -2.56 18.59
C THR A 189 -7.97 -1.21 19.06
N LEU A 190 -7.53 -0.11 18.43
CA LEU A 190 -8.10 1.22 18.68
C LEU A 190 -9.47 1.34 17.99
N ILE A 191 -10.44 0.56 18.46
CA ILE A 191 -11.83 0.78 18.10
C ILE A 191 -12.51 1.46 19.27
N TYR A 192 -12.89 2.70 19.07
CA TYR A 192 -13.70 3.44 20.04
C TYR A 192 -15.15 3.00 19.90
N ASP A 193 -15.75 2.63 21.02
CA ASP A 193 -17.17 2.42 21.12
C ASP A 193 -17.83 3.76 21.50
N PHE A 194 -18.58 4.32 20.58
CA PHE A 194 -19.34 5.58 20.77
C PHE A 194 -20.81 5.31 21.09
N SER A 195 -21.22 4.09 21.37
CA SER A 195 -22.62 3.73 21.65
C SER A 195 -23.21 4.45 22.88
N HIS A 196 -22.34 4.95 23.76
CA HIS A 196 -22.71 5.72 24.95
C HIS A 196 -22.83 7.23 24.69
N LEU A 197 -22.47 7.72 23.51
CA LEU A 197 -22.67 9.13 23.15
C LEU A 197 -24.12 9.30 22.69
N GLU A 198 -24.96 9.83 23.55
CA GLU A 198 -26.25 10.32 23.13
C GLU A 198 -26.05 11.52 22.22
N LEU A 199 -26.51 11.41 20.99
CA LEU A 199 -26.56 12.55 20.06
C LEU A 199 -27.77 13.42 20.52
N ASN A 200 -27.49 14.44 21.31
CA ASN A 200 -28.46 15.50 21.64
C ASN A 200 -28.72 16.36 20.42
#